data_ea999a89bc319458b0f5f6d7edb12add
#
_entry.id   ea999a89bc319458b0f5f6d7edb12add
#
_cell.length_a   1.000
_cell.length_b   1.000
_cell.length_c   1.000
_cell.angle_alpha   90.00
_cell.angle_beta   90.00
_cell.angle_gamma   90.00
#
_symmetry.space_group_name_H-M   'P 1'
#
loop_
_entity.id
_entity.type
_entity.pdbx_description
1 polymer ?
#
loop_
_entity_poly.entity_id
_entity_poly.type
_entity_poly.pdbx_seq_one_letter_code
_entity_poly.pdbx_strand_id
1 'polypeptide(L)'
;MIVGRGSSIEAFPLFGFRLEDYDALFEEKLELLLTIREHEHVHWTGKYRAPLTGQGVYPRPMQKPLPIWLGVGGTPKSFARAGALGLPLMVAIIGGEPRRFRPLIDL
;
A
#
# COMPACT_ATOMS: atom_id res chain seq x y z
N MET A 1 -11.35 1.33 -0.90
CA MET A 1 -10.16 1.13 -1.75
C MET A 1 -9.29 0.04 -1.14
N ILE A 2 -8.87 -0.91 -1.94
CA ILE A 2 -7.97 -1.99 -1.52
C ILE A 2 -6.67 -1.84 -2.29
N VAL A 3 -5.55 -1.77 -1.60
CA VAL A 3 -4.23 -1.62 -2.23
C VAL A 3 -3.33 -2.78 -1.83
N GLY A 4 -2.48 -3.21 -2.76
CA GLY A 4 -1.58 -4.32 -2.54
C GLY A 4 -0.32 -4.18 -3.40
N ARG A 5 0.63 -5.07 -3.18
CA ARG A 5 1.93 -5.01 -3.86
C ARG A 5 1.89 -5.55 -5.30
N GLY A 6 0.84 -6.29 -5.63
CA GLY A 6 0.77 -6.99 -6.92
C GLY A 6 1.63 -8.25 -6.94
N SER A 7 1.40 -9.09 -7.94
CA SER A 7 2.12 -10.34 -8.11
C SER A 7 2.81 -10.46 -9.48
N SER A 8 2.60 -9.50 -10.37
CA SER A 8 3.16 -9.52 -11.72
C SER A 8 4.53 -8.85 -11.74
N ILE A 9 5.58 -9.64 -11.95
CA ILE A 9 6.95 -9.13 -12.00
C ILE A 9 7.28 -8.42 -13.31
N GLU A 10 6.54 -8.71 -14.38
CA GLU A 10 6.79 -8.16 -15.70
C GLU A 10 6.51 -6.65 -15.77
N ALA A 11 5.65 -6.14 -14.89
CA ALA A 11 5.31 -4.73 -14.84
C ALA A 11 6.50 -3.86 -14.41
N PHE A 12 7.43 -4.39 -13.63
CA PHE A 12 8.55 -3.59 -13.10
C PHE A 12 9.43 -3.02 -14.21
N PRO A 13 10.04 -3.83 -15.09
CA PRO A 13 10.83 -3.26 -16.18
C PRO A 13 9.99 -2.48 -17.18
N LEU A 14 8.72 -2.88 -17.39
CA LEU A 14 7.83 -2.17 -18.31
C LEU A 14 7.61 -0.71 -17.91
N PHE A 15 7.48 -0.44 -16.61
CA PHE A 15 7.26 0.90 -16.08
C PHE A 15 8.53 1.56 -15.51
N GLY A 16 9.70 0.98 -15.79
CA GLY A 16 10.97 1.57 -15.40
C GLY A 16 11.36 1.36 -13.94
N PHE A 17 10.83 0.33 -13.28
CA PHE A 17 11.16 0.00 -11.90
C PHE A 17 11.99 -1.26 -11.80
N ARG A 18 12.73 -1.41 -10.70
CA ARG A 18 13.56 -2.59 -10.42
C ARG A 18 12.83 -3.49 -9.43
N LEU A 19 12.82 -4.80 -9.72
CA LEU A 19 12.16 -5.76 -8.85
C LEU A 19 12.76 -5.80 -7.44
N GLU A 20 14.05 -5.54 -7.30
CA GLU A 20 14.72 -5.47 -5.99
C GLU A 20 14.20 -4.36 -5.09
N ASP A 21 13.55 -3.34 -5.66
CA ASP A 21 12.95 -2.23 -4.93
C ASP A 21 11.48 -2.50 -4.54
N TYR A 22 11.00 -3.72 -4.74
CA TYR A 22 9.60 -4.12 -4.58
C TYR A 22 8.96 -3.66 -3.26
N ASP A 23 9.60 -4.00 -2.13
CA ASP A 23 9.07 -3.62 -0.82
C ASP A 23 9.19 -2.12 -0.55
N ALA A 24 10.33 -1.54 -0.89
CA ALA A 24 10.58 -0.11 -0.67
C ALA A 24 9.65 0.77 -1.52
N LEU A 25 9.39 0.37 -2.77
CA LEU A 25 8.43 1.04 -3.64
C LEU A 25 7.04 1.03 -3.02
N PHE A 26 6.59 -0.13 -2.54
CA PHE A 26 5.26 -0.22 -1.93
C PHE A 26 5.14 0.64 -0.68
N GLU A 27 6.13 0.60 0.20
CA GLU A 27 6.12 1.40 1.43
C GLU A 27 6.06 2.89 1.11
N GLU A 28 6.86 3.36 0.17
CA GLU A 28 6.88 4.77 -0.21
C GLU A 28 5.56 5.19 -0.85
N LYS A 29 5.03 4.39 -1.78
CA LYS A 29 3.77 4.71 -2.46
C LYS A 29 2.59 4.67 -1.50
N LEU A 30 2.58 3.77 -0.54
CA LEU A 30 1.54 3.70 0.48
C LEU A 30 1.58 4.95 1.37
N GLU A 31 2.76 5.38 1.80
CA GLU A 31 2.93 6.61 2.57
C GLU A 31 2.39 7.81 1.80
N LEU A 32 2.72 7.90 0.51
CA LEU A 32 2.22 8.97 -0.35
C LEU A 32 0.69 8.93 -0.46
N LEU A 33 0.10 7.74 -0.64
CA LEU A 33 -1.35 7.59 -0.72
C LEU A 33 -2.03 8.06 0.56
N LEU A 34 -1.50 7.71 1.72
CA LEU A 34 -2.06 8.14 3.01
C LEU A 34 -1.95 9.65 3.17
N THR A 35 -0.87 10.27 2.69
CA THR A 35 -0.69 11.72 2.70
C THR A 35 -1.71 12.41 1.79
N ILE A 36 -1.91 11.88 0.58
CA ILE A 36 -2.91 12.40 -0.36
C ILE A 36 -4.32 12.31 0.21
N ARG A 37 -4.62 11.23 0.93
CA ARG A 37 -5.92 11.04 1.58
C ARG A 37 -6.24 12.16 2.56
N GLU A 38 -5.24 12.61 3.32
CA GLU A 38 -5.42 13.59 4.40
C GLU A 38 -5.35 15.05 3.93
N HIS A 39 -4.70 15.33 2.80
CA HIS A 39 -4.43 16.69 2.36
C HIS A 39 -4.85 16.93 0.91
N GLU A 40 -5.53 18.06 0.67
CA GLU A 40 -5.88 18.48 -0.69
C GLU A 40 -4.65 18.92 -1.48
N HIS A 41 -3.77 19.70 -0.84
CA HIS A 41 -2.50 20.12 -1.40
C HIS A 41 -1.38 19.36 -0.73
N VAL A 42 -0.52 18.72 -1.52
CA VAL A 42 0.45 17.75 -1.02
C VAL A 42 1.87 18.26 -1.15
N HIS A 43 2.58 18.30 -0.02
CA HIS A 43 4.03 18.46 0.04
C HIS A 43 4.62 17.12 0.48
N TRP A 44 5.45 16.53 -0.38
CA TRP A 44 5.98 15.20 -0.11
C TRP A 44 7.29 14.98 -0.85
N THR A 45 8.20 14.24 -0.26
CA THR A 45 9.45 13.83 -0.88
C THR A 45 9.66 12.34 -0.69
N GLY A 46 10.23 11.68 -1.71
CA GLY A 46 10.52 10.27 -1.67
C GLY A 46 11.67 9.93 -2.61
N LYS A 47 12.07 8.66 -2.58
CA LYS A 47 13.21 8.16 -3.35
C LYS A 47 12.85 7.80 -4.79
N TYR A 48 11.62 7.28 -5.00
CA TYR A 48 11.24 6.63 -6.26
C TYR A 48 10.38 7.50 -7.19
N ARG A 49 10.03 8.68 -6.78
CA ARG A 49 9.35 9.64 -7.64
C ARG A 49 9.72 11.07 -7.27
N ALA A 50 9.49 11.99 -8.22
CA ALA A 50 9.71 13.41 -7.99
C ALA A 50 8.90 13.94 -6.80
N PRO A 51 9.43 14.90 -6.04
CA PRO A 51 8.70 15.46 -4.90
C PRO A 51 7.44 16.22 -5.36
N LEU A 52 6.47 16.30 -4.46
CA LEU A 52 5.29 17.13 -4.61
C LEU A 52 5.49 18.39 -3.78
N THR A 53 5.17 19.54 -4.36
CA THR A 53 5.47 20.86 -3.78
C THR A 53 4.22 21.72 -3.62
N GLY A 54 3.11 21.09 -3.23
CA GLY A 54 1.85 21.78 -3.01
C GLY A 54 0.80 21.58 -4.08
N GLN A 55 1.00 20.62 -4.98
CA GLN A 55 0.03 20.29 -6.01
C GLN A 55 -1.27 19.81 -5.39
N GLY A 56 -2.41 20.24 -5.96
CA GLY A 56 -3.72 19.75 -5.57
C GLY A 56 -4.00 18.38 -6.19
N VAL A 57 -4.65 17.51 -5.43
CA VAL A 57 -5.02 16.17 -5.87
C VAL A 57 -6.54 16.07 -5.94
N TYR A 58 -7.09 15.85 -7.14
CA TYR A 58 -8.52 15.86 -7.40
C TYR A 58 -8.94 14.65 -8.23
N PRO A 59 -10.21 14.20 -8.13
CA PRO A 59 -11.26 14.69 -7.20
C PRO A 59 -10.99 14.31 -5.76
N ARG A 60 -11.53 15.08 -4.83
CA ARG A 60 -11.42 14.74 -3.40
C ARG A 60 -12.43 13.66 -3.03
N PRO A 61 -12.09 12.74 -2.11
CA PRO A 61 -13.03 11.71 -1.68
C PRO A 61 -14.20 12.32 -0.92
N MET A 62 -15.38 11.74 -1.11
CA MET A 62 -16.57 12.13 -0.36
C MET A 62 -16.51 11.65 1.09
N GLN A 63 -15.85 10.51 1.32
CA GLN A 63 -15.69 9.93 2.65
C GLN A 63 -14.47 10.54 3.35
N LYS A 64 -14.57 10.76 4.66
CA LYS A 64 -13.49 11.35 5.48
C LYS A 64 -13.26 10.50 6.73
N PRO A 65 -12.20 9.67 6.78
CA PRO A 65 -11.23 9.45 5.71
C PRO A 65 -11.74 8.46 4.65
N LEU A 66 -11.15 8.51 3.47
CA LEU A 66 -11.39 7.49 2.45
C LEU A 66 -10.91 6.13 3.01
N PRO A 67 -11.78 5.11 3.05
CA PRO A 67 -11.36 3.80 3.55
C PRO A 67 -10.28 3.19 2.66
N ILE A 68 -9.17 2.79 3.27
CA ILE A 68 -8.05 2.11 2.59
C ILE A 68 -7.77 0.81 3.32
N TRP A 69 -7.84 -0.31 2.59
CA TRP A 69 -7.55 -1.65 3.08
C TRP A 69 -6.28 -2.15 2.43
N LEU A 70 -5.43 -2.83 3.19
CA LEU A 70 -4.27 -3.50 2.62
C LEU A 70 -4.64 -4.92 2.21
N GLY A 71 -4.41 -5.22 0.92
CA GLY A 71 -4.50 -6.57 0.40
C GLY A 71 -3.24 -7.34 0.70
N VAL A 72 -3.34 -8.47 1.40
CA VAL A 72 -2.20 -9.29 1.81
C VAL A 72 -2.41 -10.74 1.42
N GLY A 73 -1.33 -11.42 1.01
CA GLY A 73 -1.37 -12.83 0.60
C GLY A 73 -0.92 -13.79 1.69
N GLY A 74 0.20 -13.55 2.31
CA GLY A 74 0.76 -14.48 3.30
C GLY A 74 2.13 -14.06 3.83
N THR A 75 2.64 -12.90 3.40
CA THR A 75 3.92 -12.39 3.87
C THR A 75 3.76 -11.75 5.25
N PRO A 76 4.43 -12.29 6.31
CA PRO A 76 4.26 -11.77 7.67
C PRO A 76 4.50 -10.26 7.80
N LYS A 77 5.48 -9.72 7.06
CA LYS A 77 5.80 -8.30 7.05
C LYS A 77 4.63 -7.44 6.60
N SER A 78 3.81 -7.92 5.67
CA SER A 78 2.63 -7.18 5.19
C SER A 78 1.55 -7.09 6.26
N PHE A 79 1.33 -8.14 7.03
CA PHE A 79 0.40 -8.14 8.17
C PHE A 79 0.87 -7.19 9.26
N ALA A 80 2.15 -7.24 9.61
CA ALA A 80 2.73 -6.36 10.62
C ALA A 80 2.65 -4.88 10.20
N ARG A 81 2.87 -4.60 8.93
CA ARG A 81 2.77 -3.25 8.37
C ARG A 81 1.36 -2.69 8.51
N ALA A 82 0.35 -3.48 8.19
CA ALA A 82 -1.04 -3.04 8.33
C ALA A 82 -1.39 -2.73 9.79
N GLY A 83 -0.95 -3.58 10.72
CA GLY A 83 -1.13 -3.35 12.14
C GLY A 83 -0.44 -2.08 12.63
N ALA A 84 0.81 -1.87 12.21
CA ALA A 84 1.57 -0.67 12.59
C ALA A 84 0.93 0.62 12.07
N LEU A 85 0.32 0.59 10.88
CA LEU A 85 -0.35 1.74 10.28
C LEU A 85 -1.81 1.88 10.72
N GLY A 86 -2.35 0.90 11.44
CA GLY A 86 -3.76 0.90 11.84
C GLY A 86 -4.72 0.73 10.68
N LEU A 87 -4.29 0.08 9.58
CA LEU A 87 -5.11 -0.14 8.41
C LEU A 87 -5.77 -1.52 8.44
N PRO A 88 -7.02 -1.63 8.00
CA PRO A 88 -7.68 -2.92 7.89
C PRO A 88 -7.06 -3.80 6.80
N LEU A 89 -7.17 -5.10 6.98
CA LEU A 89 -6.62 -6.10 6.07
C LEU A 89 -7.71 -6.75 5.21
N MET A 90 -7.35 -7.01 3.95
CA MET A 90 -8.09 -7.92 3.08
C MET A 90 -7.15 -9.09 2.78
N VAL A 91 -7.41 -10.25 3.38
CA VAL A 91 -6.54 -11.42 3.25
C VAL A 91 -6.96 -12.24 2.04
N ALA A 92 -6.03 -12.45 1.12
CA ALA A 92 -6.24 -13.34 -0.02
C ALA A 92 -5.82 -14.76 0.36
N ILE A 93 -6.81 -15.65 0.53
CA ILE A 93 -6.58 -17.04 0.87
C ILE A 93 -6.74 -17.87 -0.40
N ILE A 94 -5.62 -18.12 -1.07
CA ILE A 94 -5.58 -18.86 -2.31
C ILE A 94 -4.89 -20.20 -2.06
N GLY A 95 -5.63 -21.30 -2.16
CA GLY A 95 -5.06 -22.65 -2.02
C GLY A 95 -4.62 -23.02 -0.60
N GLY A 96 -5.33 -22.59 0.44
CA GLY A 96 -5.02 -22.95 1.81
C GLY A 96 -6.25 -22.90 2.71
N GLU A 97 -6.08 -23.36 3.96
CA GLU A 97 -7.15 -23.25 4.95
C GLU A 97 -7.06 -21.90 5.68
N PRO A 98 -8.22 -21.24 5.93
CA PRO A 98 -8.23 -19.94 6.60
C PRO A 98 -7.51 -19.92 7.95
N ARG A 99 -7.61 -20.97 8.74
CA ARG A 99 -6.98 -21.05 10.07
C ARG A 99 -5.45 -20.97 10.03
N ARG A 100 -4.82 -21.29 8.89
CA ARG A 100 -3.38 -21.19 8.72
C ARG A 100 -2.90 -19.75 8.73
N PHE A 101 -3.77 -18.79 8.50
CA PHE A 101 -3.48 -17.36 8.49
C PHE A 101 -3.60 -16.73 9.87
N ARG A 102 -4.17 -17.45 10.86
CA ARG A 102 -4.38 -16.90 12.20
C ARG A 102 -3.09 -16.36 12.85
N PRO A 103 -1.96 -17.07 12.81
CA PRO A 103 -0.72 -16.54 13.39
C PRO A 103 -0.26 -15.24 12.74
N LEU A 104 -0.56 -15.05 11.44
CA LEU A 104 -0.21 -13.82 10.73
C LEU A 104 -1.10 -12.66 11.14
N ILE A 105 -2.38 -12.92 11.36
CA ILE A 105 -3.34 -11.91 11.80
C ILE A 105 -3.00 -11.44 13.22
N ASP A 106 -2.52 -12.34 14.07
CA ASP A 106 -2.18 -12.06 15.45
C ASP A 106 -0.85 -11.29 15.61
N LEU A 107 -0.11 -11.09 14.51
CA LEU A 107 1.07 -10.23 14.53
C LEU A 107 0.64 -8.76 14.78
#